data_13844d4cd781abad151f6642ec32b3d0
#
_entry.id   13844d4cd781abad151f6642ec32b3d0
#
_cell.length_a   1.000
_cell.length_b   1.000
_cell.length_c   1.000
_cell.angle_alpha   90.00
_cell.angle_beta   90.00
_cell.angle_gamma   90.00
#
_symmetry.space_group_name_H-M   'P 1'
#
loop_
_entity.id
_entity.type
_entity.pdbx_description
1 polymer ?
#
loop_
_entity_poly.entity_id
_entity_poly.type
_entity_poly.pdbx_seq_one_letter_code
_entity_poly.pdbx_strand_id
1 'polypeptide(L)'
;MATTNDLKNGMTLNIDGQLWSVVDFQHVKPGKGGAFVRTKLKNVMSGKVVDRTFNAGVKVDVATVDRREMQYLYREGEDFVFMDTQDYDQPRISAATVGGVANYLLEDQTVTVAFNDGNPLYVELPAAVELTVSQTDPGVQGDRSTGGTKPATLQTGVQIQVPLFITTGEKVKVDTRTGEYLSRA
;
A
#
# COMPACT_ATOMS: atom_id res chain seq x y z
N MET A 1 -27.14 -11.89 -5.88
CA MET A 1 -26.66 -10.53 -6.19
C MET A 1 -26.75 -9.66 -4.95
N ALA A 2 -25.72 -8.91 -4.68
CA ALA A 2 -25.72 -7.99 -3.53
C ALA A 2 -26.42 -6.68 -3.88
N THR A 3 -26.98 -6.06 -2.86
CA THR A 3 -27.55 -4.71 -2.93
C THR A 3 -26.89 -3.83 -1.88
N THR A 4 -27.23 -2.54 -1.88
CA THR A 4 -26.72 -1.62 -0.85
C THR A 4 -27.13 -2.02 0.57
N ASN A 5 -28.15 -2.87 0.71
CA ASN A 5 -28.54 -3.39 2.03
C ASN A 5 -27.55 -4.43 2.59
N ASP A 6 -26.73 -4.99 1.74
CA ASP A 6 -25.74 -6.02 2.08
C ASP A 6 -24.33 -5.45 2.35
N LEU A 7 -24.17 -4.13 2.28
CA LEU A 7 -22.86 -3.49 2.43
C LEU A 7 -22.27 -3.76 3.82
N LYS A 8 -20.97 -4.01 3.81
CA LYS A 8 -20.15 -4.17 5.02
C LYS A 8 -18.83 -3.45 4.83
N ASN A 9 -18.24 -2.96 5.90
CA ASN A 9 -16.92 -2.37 5.86
C ASN A 9 -15.90 -3.42 5.41
N GLY A 10 -15.02 -3.03 4.52
CA GLY A 10 -14.01 -3.92 3.93
C GLY A 10 -14.46 -4.65 2.67
N MET A 11 -15.73 -4.60 2.28
CA MET A 11 -16.18 -5.15 1.00
C MET A 11 -15.54 -4.38 -0.16
N THR A 12 -15.25 -5.09 -1.25
CA THR A 12 -14.78 -4.49 -2.48
C THR A 12 -15.88 -4.51 -3.53
N LEU A 13 -16.15 -3.34 -4.12
CA LEU A 13 -17.16 -3.16 -5.14
C LEU A 13 -16.50 -2.81 -6.48
N ASN A 14 -17.03 -3.37 -7.57
CA ASN A 14 -16.68 -2.93 -8.91
C ASN A 14 -17.67 -1.85 -9.34
N ILE A 15 -17.18 -0.63 -9.52
CA ILE A 15 -17.98 0.51 -9.95
C ILE A 15 -17.33 1.10 -11.19
N ASP A 16 -18.02 1.03 -12.34
CA ASP A 16 -17.53 1.55 -13.61
C ASP A 16 -16.15 1.00 -14.01
N GLY A 17 -15.92 -0.28 -13.74
CA GLY A 17 -14.65 -0.95 -14.06
C GLY A 17 -13.52 -0.70 -13.06
N GLN A 18 -13.78 0.04 -11.99
CA GLN A 18 -12.79 0.30 -10.93
C GLN A 18 -13.19 -0.40 -9.64
N LEU A 19 -12.20 -0.85 -8.88
CA LEU A 19 -12.41 -1.51 -7.60
C LEU A 19 -12.33 -0.50 -6.46
N TRP A 20 -13.34 -0.52 -5.60
CA TRP A 20 -13.46 0.37 -4.44
C TRP A 20 -13.72 -0.44 -3.17
N SER A 21 -12.96 -0.16 -2.13
CA SER A 21 -13.18 -0.75 -0.81
C SER A 21 -14.13 0.13 0.00
N VAL A 22 -15.13 -0.48 0.63
CA VAL A 22 -16.04 0.24 1.51
C VAL A 22 -15.32 0.52 2.83
N VAL A 23 -15.01 1.79 3.09
CA VAL A 23 -14.37 2.24 4.32
C VAL A 23 -15.40 2.43 5.40
N ASP A 24 -16.53 3.04 5.04
CA ASP A 24 -17.64 3.30 5.95
C ASP A 24 -18.94 3.49 5.15
N PHE A 25 -20.07 3.26 5.79
CA PHE A 25 -21.37 3.47 5.18
C PHE A 25 -22.41 3.80 6.24
N GLN A 26 -23.45 4.53 5.82
CA GLN A 26 -24.56 4.91 6.68
C GLN A 26 -25.88 4.82 5.92
N HIS A 27 -26.82 4.06 6.46
CA HIS A 27 -28.19 4.03 5.95
C HIS A 27 -28.96 5.23 6.49
N VAL A 28 -29.60 5.98 5.60
CA VAL A 28 -30.37 7.18 5.96
C VAL A 28 -31.80 7.01 5.47
N LYS A 29 -32.76 7.16 6.38
CA LYS A 29 -34.20 7.18 6.07
C LYS A 29 -34.73 8.57 6.38
N PRO A 30 -34.80 9.45 5.38
CA PRO A 30 -35.34 10.81 5.62
C PRO A 30 -36.83 10.75 5.88
N GLY A 31 -37.35 11.73 6.57
CA GLY A 31 -38.78 11.86 6.83
C GLY A 31 -39.61 12.09 5.56
N LYS A 32 -39.00 12.65 4.54
CA LYS A 32 -39.56 12.81 3.19
C LYS A 32 -38.54 12.37 2.17
N GLY A 33 -38.97 11.61 1.16
CA GLY A 33 -38.13 11.08 0.11
C GLY A 33 -37.72 9.64 0.33
N GLY A 34 -36.98 9.09 -0.64
CA GLY A 34 -36.50 7.69 -0.60
C GLY A 34 -35.31 7.51 0.33
N ALA A 35 -35.20 6.33 0.94
CA ALA A 35 -34.04 5.95 1.72
C ALA A 35 -32.79 5.88 0.83
N PHE A 36 -31.66 6.23 1.38
CA PHE A 36 -30.37 6.18 0.68
C PHE A 36 -29.26 5.71 1.61
N VAL A 37 -28.12 5.36 0.99
CA VAL A 37 -26.91 4.92 1.70
C VAL A 37 -25.77 5.83 1.32
N ARG A 38 -25.19 6.50 2.29
CA ARG A 38 -23.94 7.24 2.12
C ARG A 38 -22.79 6.29 2.30
N THR A 39 -21.85 6.29 1.36
CA THR A 39 -20.68 5.43 1.43
C THR A 39 -19.41 6.25 1.33
N LYS A 40 -18.42 5.83 2.08
CA LYS A 40 -17.04 6.29 1.92
C LYS A 40 -16.26 5.17 1.26
N LEU A 41 -15.74 5.43 0.06
CA LEU A 41 -15.09 4.43 -0.77
C LEU A 41 -13.63 4.80 -0.98
N LYS A 42 -12.75 3.82 -0.85
CA LYS A 42 -11.32 3.95 -1.14
C LYS A 42 -11.00 3.20 -2.41
N ASN A 43 -10.41 3.89 -3.39
CA ASN A 43 -9.97 3.23 -4.61
C ASN A 43 -8.84 2.25 -4.27
N VAL A 44 -9.00 0.99 -4.66
CA VAL A 44 -8.07 -0.09 -4.33
C VAL A 44 -6.69 0.16 -4.96
N MET A 45 -6.65 0.74 -6.16
CA MET A 45 -5.41 0.96 -6.90
C MET A 45 -4.73 2.28 -6.52
N SER A 46 -5.48 3.39 -6.43
CA SER A 46 -4.91 4.72 -6.21
C SER A 46 -4.89 5.15 -4.74
N GLY A 47 -5.68 4.49 -3.90
CA GLY A 47 -5.84 4.88 -2.50
C GLY A 47 -6.72 6.11 -2.27
N LYS A 48 -7.25 6.72 -3.34
CA LYS A 48 -8.10 7.90 -3.25
C LYS A 48 -9.42 7.56 -2.56
N VAL A 49 -9.82 8.39 -1.61
CA VAL A 49 -11.08 8.23 -0.87
C VAL A 49 -12.10 9.22 -1.41
N VAL A 50 -13.30 8.73 -1.71
CA VAL A 50 -14.42 9.55 -2.18
C VAL A 50 -15.68 9.18 -1.41
N ASP A 51 -16.61 10.13 -1.32
CA ASP A 51 -17.94 9.89 -0.81
C ASP A 51 -18.90 9.64 -1.98
N ARG A 52 -19.75 8.63 -1.85
CA ARG A 52 -20.74 8.30 -2.86
C ARG A 52 -22.05 7.89 -2.19
N THR A 53 -23.15 8.40 -2.73
CA THR A 53 -24.50 8.09 -2.23
C THR A 53 -25.22 7.20 -3.23
N PHE A 54 -25.82 6.13 -2.72
CA PHE A 54 -26.63 5.20 -3.49
C PHE A 54 -28.06 5.22 -2.95
N ASN A 55 -29.03 5.03 -3.83
CA ASN A 55 -30.38 4.74 -3.40
C ASN A 55 -30.43 3.40 -2.66
N ALA A 56 -31.26 3.29 -1.64
CA ALA A 56 -31.43 2.03 -0.92
C ALA A 56 -31.94 0.93 -1.85
N GLY A 57 -31.37 -0.26 -1.73
CA GLY A 57 -31.76 -1.42 -2.54
C GLY A 57 -31.17 -1.48 -3.95
N VAL A 58 -30.31 -0.53 -4.32
CA VAL A 58 -29.62 -0.58 -5.61
C VAL A 58 -28.66 -1.77 -5.63
N LYS A 59 -28.62 -2.45 -6.77
CA LYS A 59 -27.68 -3.55 -6.98
C LYS A 59 -26.25 -3.04 -7.00
N VAL A 60 -25.36 -3.77 -6.34
CA VAL A 60 -23.93 -3.50 -6.34
C VAL A 60 -23.18 -4.75 -6.80
N ASP A 61 -22.12 -4.54 -7.56
CA ASP A 61 -21.25 -5.61 -8.05
C ASP A 61 -20.12 -5.81 -7.06
N VAL A 62 -20.14 -6.92 -6.34
CA VAL A 62 -19.13 -7.27 -5.32
C VAL A 62 -17.98 -8.00 -6.02
N ALA A 63 -16.77 -7.46 -5.86
CA ALA A 63 -15.56 -8.09 -6.37
C ALA A 63 -14.87 -8.88 -5.26
N THR A 64 -14.27 -10.01 -5.62
CA THR A 64 -13.46 -10.80 -4.71
C THR A 64 -12.00 -10.36 -4.82
N VAL A 65 -11.38 -10.06 -3.68
CA VAL A 65 -9.94 -9.78 -3.61
C VAL A 65 -9.28 -10.92 -2.85
N ASP A 66 -8.38 -11.64 -3.55
CA ASP A 66 -7.61 -12.72 -2.99
C ASP A 66 -6.23 -12.18 -2.59
N ARG A 67 -5.92 -12.23 -1.30
CA ARG A 67 -4.64 -11.77 -0.76
C ARG A 67 -3.77 -12.98 -0.53
N ARG A 68 -2.59 -12.97 -1.13
CA ARG A 68 -1.63 -14.06 -1.04
C ARG A 68 -0.30 -13.58 -0.48
N GLU A 69 0.26 -14.39 0.40
CA GLU A 69 1.62 -14.18 0.88
C GLU A 69 2.60 -14.61 -0.19
N MET A 70 3.49 -13.72 -0.58
CA MET A 70 4.49 -13.97 -1.61
C MET A 70 5.86 -13.51 -1.15
N GLN A 71 6.89 -14.12 -1.74
CA GLN A 71 8.28 -13.71 -1.55
C GLN A 71 8.75 -12.99 -2.80
N TYR A 72 9.31 -11.79 -2.65
CA TYR A 72 9.94 -11.10 -3.77
C TYR A 72 11.26 -11.77 -4.11
N LEU A 73 11.43 -12.15 -5.38
CA LEU A 73 12.64 -12.84 -5.82
C LEU A 73 13.63 -11.89 -6.47
N TYR A 74 13.26 -11.29 -7.61
CA TYR A 74 14.14 -10.42 -8.38
C TYR A 74 13.36 -9.57 -9.37
N ARG A 75 14.04 -8.57 -9.91
CA ARG A 75 13.50 -7.74 -10.96
C ARG A 75 13.96 -8.26 -12.32
N GLU A 76 13.03 -8.35 -13.27
CA GLU A 76 13.30 -8.76 -14.63
C GLU A 76 12.77 -7.69 -15.59
N GLY A 77 13.66 -6.83 -16.10
CA GLY A 77 13.25 -5.69 -16.91
C GLY A 77 12.38 -4.72 -16.13
N GLU A 78 11.17 -4.51 -16.59
CA GLU A 78 10.18 -3.67 -15.92
C GLU A 78 9.22 -4.45 -15.01
N ASP A 79 9.42 -5.77 -14.93
CA ASP A 79 8.59 -6.63 -14.10
C ASP A 79 9.33 -7.04 -12.83
N PHE A 80 8.54 -7.28 -11.79
CA PHE A 80 9.03 -7.84 -10.53
C PHE A 80 8.52 -9.26 -10.41
N VAL A 81 9.41 -10.20 -10.12
CA VAL A 81 9.05 -11.61 -9.99
C VAL A 81 8.85 -11.95 -8.52
N PHE A 82 7.69 -12.47 -8.20
CA PHE A 82 7.31 -12.92 -6.86
C PHE A 82 7.04 -14.41 -6.88
N MET A 83 7.20 -15.07 -5.74
CA MET A 83 6.89 -16.49 -5.59
C MET A 83 5.82 -16.66 -4.51
N ASP A 84 4.76 -17.35 -4.85
CA ASP A 84 3.73 -17.74 -3.89
C ASP A 84 4.33 -18.72 -2.88
N THR A 85 4.18 -18.45 -1.60
CA THR A 85 4.77 -19.31 -0.54
C THR A 85 4.03 -20.62 -0.36
N GLN A 86 2.83 -20.77 -0.94
CA GLN A 86 2.02 -22.00 -0.83
C GLN A 86 2.21 -22.95 -2.01
N ASP A 87 2.05 -22.44 -3.23
CA ASP A 87 2.09 -23.26 -4.44
C ASP A 87 3.38 -23.07 -5.26
N TYR A 88 4.26 -22.15 -4.87
CA TYR A 88 5.53 -21.83 -5.52
C TYR A 88 5.39 -21.29 -6.94
N ASP A 89 4.21 -20.84 -7.32
CA ASP A 89 3.99 -20.14 -8.58
C ASP A 89 4.77 -18.82 -8.58
N GLN A 90 5.32 -18.45 -9.75
CA GLN A 90 6.17 -17.26 -9.89
C GLN A 90 5.54 -16.23 -10.82
N PRO A 91 4.52 -15.50 -10.39
CA PRO A 91 3.92 -14.47 -11.21
C PRO A 91 4.85 -13.28 -11.38
N ARG A 92 4.76 -12.65 -12.55
CA ARG A 92 5.43 -11.38 -12.85
C ARG A 92 4.43 -10.25 -12.67
N ILE A 93 4.85 -9.25 -11.91
CA ILE A 93 4.01 -8.09 -11.62
C ILE A 93 4.72 -6.85 -12.17
N SER A 94 3.99 -6.06 -12.96
CA SER A 94 4.57 -4.90 -13.61
C SER A 94 4.99 -3.82 -12.61
N ALA A 95 5.98 -3.02 -12.99
CA ALA A 95 6.43 -1.88 -12.17
C ALA A 95 5.30 -0.90 -11.87
N ALA A 96 4.34 -0.74 -12.80
CA ALA A 96 3.18 0.12 -12.59
C ALA A 96 2.29 -0.38 -11.45
N THR A 97 2.10 -1.69 -11.35
CA THR A 97 1.31 -2.30 -10.27
C THR A 97 2.04 -2.27 -8.94
N VAL A 98 3.35 -2.54 -8.94
CA VAL A 98 4.19 -2.47 -7.73
C VAL A 98 4.24 -1.04 -7.20
N GLY A 99 4.40 -0.06 -8.09
CA GLY A 99 4.39 1.35 -7.74
C GLY A 99 5.48 1.74 -6.74
N GLY A 100 5.14 2.64 -5.82
CA GLY A 100 6.05 3.15 -4.80
C GLY A 100 6.58 2.12 -3.81
N VAL A 101 5.95 0.95 -3.73
CA VAL A 101 6.42 -0.17 -2.91
C VAL A 101 7.83 -0.60 -3.31
N ALA A 102 8.19 -0.47 -4.60
CA ALA A 102 9.51 -0.81 -5.09
C ALA A 102 10.65 -0.08 -4.36
N ASN A 103 10.38 1.11 -3.82
CA ASN A 103 11.37 1.91 -3.08
C ASN A 103 11.81 1.24 -1.77
N TYR A 104 11.01 0.32 -1.26
CA TYR A 104 11.26 -0.34 0.04
C TYR A 104 11.29 -1.86 -0.07
N LEU A 105 11.28 -2.39 -1.29
CA LEU A 105 11.20 -3.83 -1.56
C LEU A 105 12.61 -4.42 -1.66
N LEU A 106 12.89 -5.43 -0.84
CA LEU A 106 14.15 -6.17 -0.85
C LEU A 106 13.94 -7.59 -1.34
N GLU A 107 14.96 -8.16 -2.00
CA GLU A 107 14.96 -9.57 -2.39
C GLU A 107 14.74 -10.46 -1.17
N ASP A 108 14.03 -11.55 -1.37
CA ASP A 108 13.66 -12.55 -0.36
C ASP A 108 12.71 -12.03 0.74
N GLN A 109 12.21 -10.81 0.59
CA GLN A 109 11.23 -10.25 1.52
C GLN A 109 9.84 -10.83 1.29
N THR A 110 9.15 -11.15 2.38
CA THR A 110 7.76 -11.59 2.33
C THR A 110 6.84 -10.39 2.25
N VAL A 111 5.92 -10.42 1.29
CA VAL A 111 4.95 -9.36 1.03
C VAL A 111 3.57 -9.97 0.84
N THR A 112 2.54 -9.12 0.83
CA THR A 112 1.19 -9.53 0.45
C THR A 112 0.87 -8.97 -0.92
N VAL A 113 0.41 -9.82 -1.83
CA VAL A 113 -0.06 -9.41 -3.16
C VAL A 113 -1.55 -9.67 -3.24
N ALA A 114 -2.31 -8.67 -3.65
CA ALA A 114 -3.75 -8.78 -3.84
C ALA A 114 -4.07 -9.04 -5.31
N PHE A 115 -4.96 -10.00 -5.56
CA PHE A 115 -5.41 -10.39 -6.90
C PHE A 115 -6.92 -10.28 -7.00
N ASN A 116 -7.39 -9.98 -8.20
CA ASN A 116 -8.79 -10.11 -8.60
C ASN A 116 -8.83 -10.93 -9.88
N ASP A 117 -9.50 -12.09 -9.84
CA ASP A 117 -9.58 -13.03 -10.97
C ASP A 117 -8.20 -13.35 -11.59
N GLY A 118 -7.21 -13.55 -10.74
CA GLY A 118 -5.84 -13.86 -11.16
C GLY A 118 -5.01 -12.65 -11.61
N ASN A 119 -5.60 -11.46 -11.63
CA ASN A 119 -4.89 -10.23 -12.00
C ASN A 119 -4.35 -9.52 -10.75
N PRO A 120 -3.04 -9.21 -10.70
CA PRO A 120 -2.49 -8.49 -9.57
C PRO A 120 -3.03 -7.06 -9.50
N LEU A 121 -3.45 -6.65 -8.32
CA LEU A 121 -4.00 -5.33 -8.05
C LEU A 121 -2.96 -4.40 -7.42
N TYR A 122 -2.30 -4.87 -6.37
CA TYR A 122 -1.30 -4.11 -5.64
C TYR A 122 -0.43 -5.04 -4.80
N VAL A 123 0.71 -4.51 -4.39
CA VAL A 123 1.63 -5.17 -3.46
C VAL A 123 1.64 -4.39 -2.15
N GLU A 124 1.54 -5.10 -1.05
CA GLU A 124 1.49 -4.51 0.29
C GLU A 124 2.68 -5.01 1.11
N LEU A 125 3.46 -4.05 1.62
CA LEU A 125 4.60 -4.33 2.48
C LEU A 125 4.18 -4.36 3.96
N PRO A 126 4.97 -4.99 4.84
CA PRO A 126 4.85 -4.73 6.27
C PRO A 126 4.90 -3.23 6.57
N ALA A 127 4.30 -2.80 7.68
CA ALA A 127 4.23 -1.38 8.05
C ALA A 127 5.62 -0.72 8.16
N ALA A 128 6.63 -1.51 8.51
CA ALA A 128 8.01 -1.04 8.60
C ALA A 128 8.96 -2.11 8.03
N VAL A 129 10.04 -1.65 7.42
CA VAL A 129 11.10 -2.49 6.89
C VAL A 129 12.46 -1.98 7.35
N GLU A 130 13.44 -2.88 7.36
CA GLU A 130 14.82 -2.55 7.68
C GLU A 130 15.62 -2.43 6.40
N LEU A 131 16.26 -1.26 6.20
CA LEU A 131 17.06 -0.96 5.02
C LEU A 131 18.42 -0.42 5.44
N THR A 132 19.45 -0.77 4.67
CA THR A 132 20.80 -0.28 4.92
C THR A 132 21.01 1.06 4.23
N VAL A 133 21.62 2.01 4.94
CA VAL A 133 22.03 3.29 4.36
C VAL A 133 23.23 3.05 3.44
N SER A 134 23.05 3.26 2.14
CA SER A 134 24.11 3.09 1.15
C SER A 134 25.01 4.31 1.06
N GLN A 135 24.45 5.51 1.31
CA GLN A 135 25.20 6.76 1.26
C GLN A 135 24.51 7.84 2.09
N THR A 136 25.27 8.52 2.90
CA THR A 136 24.84 9.74 3.59
C THR A 136 26.07 10.58 3.94
N ASP A 137 25.87 11.88 4.05
CA ASP A 137 26.94 12.78 4.47
C ASP A 137 27.16 12.70 5.99
N PRO A 138 28.38 12.99 6.47
CA PRO A 138 28.59 13.09 7.92
C PRO A 138 27.77 14.23 8.50
N GLY A 139 27.17 14.00 9.66
CA GLY A 139 26.50 15.06 10.41
C GLY A 139 27.52 16.04 10.94
N VAL A 140 27.39 17.32 10.58
CA VAL A 140 28.31 18.36 11.06
C VAL A 140 27.83 18.84 12.43
N GLN A 141 28.70 18.69 13.41
CA GLN A 141 28.44 19.13 14.76
C GLN A 141 28.38 20.65 14.81
N GLY A 142 27.30 21.19 15.36
CA GLY A 142 27.10 22.63 15.48
C GLY A 142 26.17 23.26 14.45
N ASP A 143 25.80 22.55 13.40
CA ASP A 143 24.88 23.06 12.39
C ASP A 143 23.47 23.24 12.91
N ARG A 144 23.08 22.45 13.90
CA ARG A 144 21.75 22.50 14.51
C ARG A 144 21.84 22.33 16.01
N SER A 145 21.10 23.15 16.72
CA SER A 145 21.01 23.07 18.16
C SER A 145 20.25 21.82 18.63
N THR A 146 19.23 21.38 17.90
CA THR A 146 18.41 20.22 18.21
C THR A 146 17.73 19.64 16.98
N GLY A 147 17.58 18.32 16.92
CA GLY A 147 16.66 17.64 16.02
C GLY A 147 16.90 17.81 14.51
N GLY A 148 18.10 18.16 14.10
CA GLY A 148 18.43 18.27 12.68
C GLY A 148 18.37 16.93 11.96
N THR A 149 18.00 16.96 10.68
CA THR A 149 18.01 15.80 9.81
C THR A 149 18.91 16.03 8.60
N LYS A 150 19.26 14.96 7.94
CA LYS A 150 20.03 14.99 6.69
C LYS A 150 19.50 13.95 5.72
N PRO A 151 19.72 14.14 4.41
CA PRO A 151 19.33 13.12 3.44
C PRO A 151 20.24 11.90 3.53
N ALA A 152 19.65 10.73 3.36
CA ALA A 152 20.35 9.46 3.25
C ALA A 152 19.76 8.65 2.12
N THR A 153 20.61 8.06 1.30
CA THR A 153 20.21 7.15 0.24
C THR A 153 20.26 5.72 0.79
N LEU A 154 19.17 5.00 0.65
CA LEU A 154 19.05 3.61 1.10
C LEU A 154 19.49 2.64 0.00
N GLN A 155 19.68 1.37 0.36
CA GLN A 155 20.14 0.34 -0.58
C GLN A 155 19.23 0.11 -1.78
N THR A 156 17.95 0.50 -1.69
CA THR A 156 17.00 0.45 -2.80
C THR A 156 17.08 1.65 -3.74
N GLY A 157 17.90 2.64 -3.42
CA GLY A 157 18.05 3.89 -4.19
C GLY A 157 17.15 5.03 -3.73
N VAL A 158 16.20 4.77 -2.83
CA VAL A 158 15.32 5.82 -2.31
C VAL A 158 16.08 6.72 -1.32
N GLN A 159 15.76 8.01 -1.33
CA GLN A 159 16.33 8.97 -0.38
C GLN A 159 15.30 9.33 0.69
N ILE A 160 15.73 9.27 1.94
CA ILE A 160 14.91 9.67 3.09
C ILE A 160 15.66 10.64 4.00
N GLN A 161 14.95 11.28 4.90
CA GLN A 161 15.56 12.13 5.95
C GLN A 161 15.85 11.26 7.18
N VAL A 162 17.07 11.36 7.67
CA VAL A 162 17.53 10.61 8.86
C VAL A 162 18.14 11.57 9.87
N PRO A 163 18.21 11.20 11.16
CA PRO A 163 18.95 11.99 12.14
C PRO A 163 20.43 12.15 11.78
N LEU A 164 21.05 13.23 12.24
CA LEU A 164 22.44 13.56 11.92
C LEU A 164 23.45 12.49 12.35
N PHE A 165 23.12 11.68 13.37
CA PHE A 165 24.01 10.64 13.89
C PHE A 165 24.09 9.38 13.03
N ILE A 166 23.21 9.23 12.04
CA ILE A 166 23.20 8.06 11.17
C ILE A 166 24.38 8.11 10.21
N THR A 167 25.10 7.00 10.06
CA THR A 167 26.25 6.89 9.17
C THR A 167 26.01 5.87 8.06
N THR A 168 26.80 5.96 6.99
CA THR A 168 26.77 5.00 5.89
C THR A 168 27.07 3.59 6.42
N GLY A 169 26.28 2.61 5.95
CA GLY A 169 26.38 1.21 6.38
C GLY A 169 25.49 0.83 7.53
N GLU A 170 24.90 1.79 8.23
CA GLU A 170 23.92 1.50 9.29
C GLU A 170 22.59 1.01 8.70
N LYS A 171 21.96 0.10 9.42
CA LYS A 171 20.62 -0.37 9.10
C LYS A 171 19.60 0.46 9.87
N VAL A 172 18.59 0.94 9.16
CA VAL A 172 17.54 1.78 9.74
C VAL A 172 16.17 1.16 9.46
N LYS A 173 15.25 1.43 10.37
CA LYS A 173 13.85 1.02 10.23
C LYS A 173 13.05 2.17 9.65
N VAL A 174 12.32 1.88 8.59
CA VAL A 174 11.60 2.87 7.79
C VAL A 174 10.12 2.52 7.73
N ASP A 175 9.26 3.52 7.90
CA ASP A 175 7.83 3.38 7.67
C ASP A 175 7.56 3.27 6.17
N THR A 176 6.96 2.16 5.74
CA THR A 176 6.72 1.90 4.31
C THR A 176 5.60 2.74 3.73
N ARG A 177 4.75 3.34 4.57
CA ARG A 177 3.63 4.17 4.12
C ARG A 177 4.04 5.61 3.89
N THR A 178 4.90 6.14 4.75
CA THR A 178 5.31 7.54 4.72
C THR A 178 6.72 7.76 4.20
N GLY A 179 7.56 6.72 4.25
CA GLY A 179 8.98 6.82 3.93
C GLY A 179 9.82 7.45 5.04
N GLU A 180 9.25 7.57 6.24
CA GLU A 180 9.93 8.22 7.36
C GLU A 180 10.82 7.25 8.14
N TYR A 181 11.95 7.77 8.61
CA TYR A 181 12.81 7.07 9.54
C TYR A 181 12.10 6.86 10.87
N LEU A 182 12.14 5.64 11.38
CA LEU A 182 11.55 5.28 12.66
C LEU A 182 12.62 5.13 13.76
N SER A 183 13.65 4.34 13.49
CA SER A 183 14.70 4.05 14.46
C SER A 183 15.89 3.38 13.77
N ARG A 184 17.00 3.24 14.50
CA ARG A 184 18.04 2.29 14.13
C ARG A 184 17.47 0.86 14.22
N ALA A 185 17.91 0.03 13.33
CA ALA A 185 17.52 -1.38 13.35
C ALA A 185 18.50 -2.24 14.16
#